data_b433ba7e1ac0494f322714f743b94583
#
_entry.id   b433ba7e1ac0494f322714f743b94583
#
_cell.length_a   1.000
_cell.length_b   1.000
_cell.length_c   1.000
_cell.angle_alpha   90.00
_cell.angle_beta   90.00
_cell.angle_gamma   90.00
#
_symmetry.space_group_name_H-M   'P 1'
#
loop_
_entity.id
_entity.type
_entity.pdbx_description
1 polymer ?
#
loop_
_entity_poly.entity_id
_entity_poly.type
_entity_poly.pdbx_seq_one_letter_code
_entity_poly.pdbx_strand_id
1 'polypeptide(L)'
;GGTAVTITGTNFTGATAVSIGGVAATNVTVASATSITAATGAHAAGAVNVAVTTPGGTGTGLGLYTYVAPPAAPTVTGITPSSGGTAGGTAVTISGTNFTGATAVSIGGVAATSVAIVNSTTITAITPAHAAGVVNVSVTTPGGTGSGLGLFTYVAPPVPSVLGITPSSGSTAGGTAVTITGANFT
;
A
#
# COMPACT_ATOMS: atom_id res chain seq x y z
N GLY A 1 6.27 -17.99 -9.54
CA GLY A 1 7.42 -18.91 -9.70
C GLY A 1 8.74 -18.30 -9.23
N GLY A 2 9.83 -19.04 -9.41
CA GLY A 2 11.17 -18.58 -8.99
C GLY A 2 11.56 -18.94 -7.54
N THR A 3 10.69 -19.60 -6.78
CA THR A 3 11.03 -20.04 -5.43
C THR A 3 12.04 -21.17 -5.48
N ALA A 4 13.18 -21.00 -4.79
CA ALA A 4 14.16 -22.07 -4.62
C ALA A 4 13.60 -23.16 -3.69
N VAL A 5 13.71 -24.40 -4.10
CA VAL A 5 13.23 -25.57 -3.38
C VAL A 5 14.30 -26.66 -3.28
N THR A 6 14.27 -27.43 -2.20
CA THR A 6 15.03 -28.68 -2.08
C THR A 6 14.04 -29.83 -2.09
N ILE A 7 14.23 -30.77 -3.01
CA ILE A 7 13.42 -31.96 -3.15
C ILE A 7 14.21 -33.11 -2.54
N THR A 8 13.61 -33.84 -1.62
CA THR A 8 14.20 -35.01 -0.96
C THR A 8 13.48 -36.29 -1.37
N GLY A 9 14.23 -37.35 -1.55
CA GLY A 9 13.71 -38.65 -1.97
C GLY A 9 14.80 -39.71 -2.11
N THR A 10 14.63 -40.63 -3.03
CA THR A 10 15.62 -41.70 -3.29
C THR A 10 15.82 -41.87 -4.78
N ASN A 11 17.00 -42.45 -5.16
CA ASN A 11 17.36 -42.79 -6.54
C ASN A 11 17.38 -41.60 -7.50
N PHE A 12 17.78 -40.43 -7.05
CA PHE A 12 17.85 -39.22 -7.89
C PHE A 12 19.07 -39.14 -8.79
N THR A 13 20.00 -40.10 -8.67
CA THR A 13 21.20 -40.17 -9.56
C THR A 13 20.76 -40.24 -11.03
N GLY A 14 21.30 -39.34 -11.84
CA GLY A 14 20.99 -39.28 -13.29
C GLY A 14 19.60 -38.70 -13.59
N ALA A 15 18.98 -37.94 -12.66
CA ALA A 15 17.73 -37.27 -12.93
C ALA A 15 17.84 -36.32 -14.14
N THR A 16 16.92 -36.48 -15.08
CA THR A 16 16.88 -35.77 -16.36
C THR A 16 15.84 -34.67 -16.40
N ALA A 17 14.80 -34.75 -15.54
CA ALA A 17 13.75 -33.74 -15.44
C ALA A 17 13.15 -33.66 -14.05
N VAL A 18 12.76 -32.46 -13.68
CA VAL A 18 11.95 -32.16 -12.47
C VAL A 18 10.79 -31.29 -12.88
N SER A 19 9.58 -31.65 -12.43
CA SER A 19 8.38 -30.81 -12.60
C SER A 19 7.64 -30.62 -11.31
N ILE A 20 7.03 -29.43 -11.15
CA ILE A 20 6.23 -29.05 -9.98
C ILE A 20 4.89 -28.55 -10.50
N GLY A 21 3.82 -29.27 -10.22
CA GLY A 21 2.50 -28.99 -10.81
C GLY A 21 2.43 -29.24 -12.32
N GLY A 22 3.27 -30.15 -12.85
CA GLY A 22 3.37 -30.37 -14.30
C GLY A 22 4.20 -29.32 -15.05
N VAL A 23 4.65 -28.24 -14.38
CA VAL A 23 5.52 -27.22 -14.96
C VAL A 23 6.98 -27.60 -14.70
N ALA A 24 7.82 -27.56 -15.74
CA ALA A 24 9.25 -27.84 -15.61
C ALA A 24 9.92 -26.87 -14.62
N ALA A 25 10.67 -27.42 -13.68
CA ALA A 25 11.51 -26.62 -12.78
C ALA A 25 12.76 -26.13 -13.53
N THR A 26 13.29 -25.01 -13.07
CA THR A 26 14.54 -24.42 -13.58
C THR A 26 15.66 -24.54 -12.56
N ASN A 27 16.90 -24.28 -12.95
CA ASN A 27 18.09 -24.36 -12.08
C ASN A 27 18.17 -25.70 -11.30
N VAL A 28 17.85 -26.80 -12.00
CA VAL A 28 17.85 -28.13 -11.41
C VAL A 28 19.30 -28.59 -11.20
N THR A 29 19.63 -28.95 -9.97
CA THR A 29 20.94 -29.52 -9.61
C THR A 29 20.74 -30.76 -8.74
N VAL A 30 21.25 -31.91 -9.20
CA VAL A 30 21.27 -33.15 -8.43
C VAL A 30 22.43 -33.08 -7.44
N ALA A 31 22.11 -32.76 -6.20
CA ALA A 31 23.10 -32.64 -5.13
C ALA A 31 23.59 -34.00 -4.62
N SER A 32 22.70 -35.00 -4.60
CA SER A 32 23.03 -36.40 -4.23
C SER A 32 21.98 -37.36 -4.75
N ALA A 33 22.14 -38.64 -4.49
CA ALA A 33 21.14 -39.67 -4.80
C ALA A 33 19.79 -39.45 -4.05
N THR A 34 19.76 -38.54 -3.09
CA THR A 34 18.58 -38.29 -2.23
C THR A 34 18.15 -36.82 -2.20
N SER A 35 18.85 -35.93 -2.90
CA SER A 35 18.55 -34.48 -2.85
C SER A 35 18.74 -33.81 -4.20
N ILE A 36 17.76 -33.01 -4.61
CA ILE A 36 17.78 -32.12 -5.77
C ILE A 36 17.42 -30.71 -5.33
N THR A 37 18.13 -29.71 -5.81
CA THR A 37 17.72 -28.30 -5.70
C THR A 37 17.18 -27.83 -7.04
N ALA A 38 16.13 -26.98 -7.01
CA ALA A 38 15.51 -26.44 -8.20
C ALA A 38 14.82 -25.12 -7.90
N ALA A 39 14.38 -24.39 -8.93
CA ALA A 39 13.49 -23.25 -8.80
C ALA A 39 12.13 -23.55 -9.48
N THR A 40 11.04 -23.15 -8.81
CA THR A 40 9.67 -23.40 -9.28
C THR A 40 9.34 -22.55 -10.51
N GLY A 41 8.60 -23.10 -11.47
CA GLY A 41 7.95 -22.34 -12.53
C GLY A 41 6.73 -21.54 -12.03
N ALA A 42 6.15 -20.69 -12.89
CA ALA A 42 4.88 -20.02 -12.59
C ALA A 42 3.74 -21.03 -12.65
N HIS A 43 2.81 -20.95 -11.66
CA HIS A 43 1.66 -21.85 -11.57
C HIS A 43 0.50 -21.14 -10.84
N ALA A 44 -0.73 -21.56 -11.07
CA ALA A 44 -1.88 -21.12 -10.29
C ALA A 44 -1.77 -21.57 -8.81
N ALA A 45 -2.39 -20.84 -7.90
CA ALA A 45 -2.40 -21.19 -6.48
C ALA A 45 -3.06 -22.58 -6.27
N GLY A 46 -2.50 -23.33 -5.33
CA GLY A 46 -3.02 -24.66 -4.97
C GLY A 46 -1.90 -25.64 -4.65
N ALA A 47 -2.27 -26.75 -4.03
CA ALA A 47 -1.37 -27.88 -3.79
C ALA A 47 -1.12 -28.66 -5.08
N VAL A 48 0.15 -28.97 -5.34
CA VAL A 48 0.57 -29.64 -6.58
C VAL A 48 1.56 -30.77 -6.30
N ASN A 49 1.65 -31.67 -7.27
CA ASN A 49 2.58 -32.79 -7.21
C ASN A 49 3.98 -32.35 -7.66
N VAL A 50 4.98 -33.01 -7.12
CA VAL A 50 6.37 -32.91 -7.56
C VAL A 50 6.79 -34.21 -8.22
N ALA A 51 7.29 -34.13 -9.44
CA ALA A 51 7.76 -35.33 -10.16
C ALA A 51 9.24 -35.18 -10.53
N VAL A 52 9.97 -36.28 -10.38
CA VAL A 52 11.38 -36.40 -10.77
C VAL A 52 11.51 -37.58 -11.72
N THR A 53 12.09 -37.33 -12.88
CA THR A 53 12.33 -38.35 -13.92
C THR A 53 13.82 -38.71 -13.94
N THR A 54 14.11 -39.99 -13.91
CA THR A 54 15.44 -40.59 -14.04
C THR A 54 15.41 -41.67 -15.14
N PRO A 55 16.55 -42.23 -15.52
CA PRO A 55 16.56 -43.38 -16.45
C PRO A 55 15.75 -44.59 -15.96
N GLY A 56 15.54 -44.73 -14.66
CA GLY A 56 14.72 -45.78 -14.06
C GLY A 56 13.20 -45.50 -14.06
N GLY A 57 12.77 -44.31 -14.53
CA GLY A 57 11.37 -43.90 -14.58
C GLY A 57 11.07 -42.60 -13.83
N THR A 58 9.78 -42.30 -13.68
CA THR A 58 9.31 -41.06 -12.99
C THR A 58 8.72 -41.41 -11.63
N GLY A 59 9.30 -40.80 -10.59
CA GLY A 59 8.71 -40.78 -9.23
C GLY A 59 7.88 -39.53 -9.00
N THR A 60 6.72 -39.67 -8.37
CA THR A 60 5.81 -38.55 -8.10
C THR A 60 5.44 -38.51 -6.62
N GLY A 61 5.68 -37.36 -5.98
CA GLY A 61 5.18 -37.01 -4.66
C GLY A 61 3.91 -36.19 -4.77
N LEU A 62 2.83 -36.68 -4.16
CA LEU A 62 1.51 -36.03 -4.27
C LEU A 62 1.38 -34.88 -3.29
N GLY A 63 0.90 -33.72 -3.75
CA GLY A 63 0.59 -32.56 -2.92
C GLY A 63 1.76 -31.97 -2.15
N LEU A 64 3.01 -32.24 -2.56
CA LEU A 64 4.20 -31.85 -1.77
C LEU A 64 4.54 -30.36 -1.83
N TYR A 65 3.99 -29.61 -2.78
CA TYR A 65 4.23 -28.17 -2.88
C TYR A 65 2.92 -27.41 -3.02
N THR A 66 2.83 -26.26 -2.34
CA THR A 66 1.64 -25.40 -2.44
C THR A 66 2.03 -24.03 -2.99
N TYR A 67 1.47 -23.67 -4.13
CA TYR A 67 1.52 -22.31 -4.64
C TYR A 67 0.50 -21.44 -3.90
N VAL A 68 0.94 -20.31 -3.36
CA VAL A 68 0.09 -19.35 -2.65
C VAL A 68 -0.17 -18.16 -3.57
N ALA A 69 -1.44 -17.75 -3.68
CA ALA A 69 -1.79 -16.54 -4.41
C ALA A 69 -1.19 -15.30 -3.72
N PRO A 70 -0.74 -14.29 -4.48
CA PRO A 70 -0.40 -13.00 -3.90
C PRO A 70 -1.58 -12.43 -3.10
N PRO A 71 -1.34 -11.67 -2.03
CA PRO A 71 -2.40 -10.96 -1.33
C PRO A 71 -3.20 -10.07 -2.30
N ALA A 72 -4.49 -9.91 -2.08
CA ALA A 72 -5.31 -9.01 -2.88
C ALA A 72 -4.93 -7.55 -2.61
N ALA A 73 -4.94 -6.72 -3.65
CA ALA A 73 -4.71 -5.29 -3.53
C ALA A 73 -5.78 -4.64 -2.62
N PRO A 74 -5.43 -3.56 -1.88
CA PRO A 74 -6.40 -2.83 -1.07
C PRO A 74 -7.38 -2.06 -1.95
N THR A 75 -8.56 -1.76 -1.39
CA THR A 75 -9.48 -0.77 -1.95
C THR A 75 -9.69 0.34 -0.94
N VAL A 76 -9.83 1.59 -1.40
CA VAL A 76 -10.17 2.74 -0.54
C VAL A 76 -11.55 3.22 -0.95
N THR A 77 -12.52 3.17 -0.02
CA THR A 77 -13.93 3.48 -0.30
C THR A 77 -14.41 4.76 0.36
N GLY A 78 -13.68 5.26 1.37
CA GLY A 78 -14.08 6.48 2.08
C GLY A 78 -13.00 7.03 3.01
N ILE A 79 -13.21 8.28 3.44
CA ILE A 79 -12.43 8.97 4.46
C ILE A 79 -13.34 9.87 5.28
N THR A 80 -13.15 9.91 6.59
CA THR A 80 -13.96 10.76 7.50
C THR A 80 -13.04 11.45 8.52
N PRO A 81 -13.11 12.79 8.66
CA PRO A 81 -13.87 13.72 7.84
C PRO A 81 -13.36 13.76 6.38
N SER A 82 -14.22 14.17 5.43
CA SER A 82 -13.89 14.26 4.00
C SER A 82 -13.28 15.61 3.59
N SER A 83 -13.01 16.51 4.56
CA SER A 83 -12.34 17.79 4.32
C SER A 83 -11.51 18.23 5.51
N GLY A 84 -10.52 19.10 5.25
CA GLY A 84 -9.67 19.70 6.26
C GLY A 84 -8.88 20.90 5.73
N GLY A 85 -8.17 21.58 6.61
CA GLY A 85 -7.39 22.76 6.25
C GLY A 85 -6.14 22.42 5.41
N THR A 86 -5.71 23.38 4.60
CA THR A 86 -4.48 23.25 3.76
C THR A 86 -3.20 23.06 4.57
N ALA A 87 -3.18 23.47 5.83
CA ALA A 87 -2.04 23.24 6.73
C ALA A 87 -1.87 21.77 7.14
N GLY A 88 -2.86 20.91 6.83
CA GLY A 88 -2.88 19.53 7.31
C GLY A 88 -3.29 19.41 8.77
N GLY A 89 -2.89 18.32 9.45
CA GLY A 89 -3.17 18.10 10.86
C GLY A 89 -4.57 17.56 11.17
N THR A 90 -5.40 17.31 10.17
CA THR A 90 -6.74 16.74 10.38
C THR A 90 -6.61 15.23 10.64
N ALA A 91 -7.12 14.79 11.80
CA ALA A 91 -7.23 13.36 12.10
C ALA A 91 -8.36 12.76 11.25
N VAL A 92 -8.05 11.69 10.52
CA VAL A 92 -8.98 11.03 9.58
C VAL A 92 -9.04 9.53 9.83
N THR A 93 -10.21 8.97 9.52
CA THR A 93 -10.44 7.53 9.43
C THR A 93 -10.67 7.16 7.96
N ILE A 94 -9.87 6.25 7.43
CA ILE A 94 -9.93 5.76 6.05
C ILE A 94 -10.60 4.38 6.08
N SER A 95 -11.59 4.19 5.24
CA SER A 95 -12.36 2.94 5.11
C SER A 95 -12.08 2.26 3.78
N GLY A 96 -12.07 0.91 3.78
CA GLY A 96 -11.80 0.14 2.58
C GLY A 96 -11.70 -1.36 2.83
N THR A 97 -10.86 -2.06 2.07
CA THR A 97 -10.60 -3.50 2.25
C THR A 97 -9.11 -3.82 2.08
N ASN A 98 -8.70 -4.98 2.59
CA ASN A 98 -7.34 -5.53 2.47
C ASN A 98 -6.23 -4.61 3.00
N PHE A 99 -6.49 -3.88 4.08
CA PHE A 99 -5.53 -2.97 4.69
C PHE A 99 -4.46 -3.65 5.56
N THR A 100 -4.60 -4.93 5.81
CA THR A 100 -3.62 -5.70 6.60
C THR A 100 -2.22 -5.60 5.98
N GLY A 101 -1.24 -5.22 6.80
CA GLY A 101 0.14 -5.04 6.35
C GLY A 101 0.35 -3.78 5.48
N ALA A 102 -0.52 -2.77 5.56
CA ALA A 102 -0.31 -1.50 4.85
C ALA A 102 1.05 -0.89 5.22
N THR A 103 1.80 -0.51 4.20
CA THR A 103 3.16 0.05 4.33
C THR A 103 3.21 1.55 4.05
N ALA A 104 2.20 2.08 3.34
CA ALA A 104 2.11 3.51 3.06
C ALA A 104 0.66 3.96 2.91
N VAL A 105 0.40 5.19 3.35
CA VAL A 105 -0.86 5.92 3.13
C VAL A 105 -0.52 7.30 2.62
N SER A 106 -1.16 7.76 1.56
CA SER A 106 -0.98 9.11 1.03
C SER A 106 -2.33 9.79 0.77
N ILE A 107 -2.35 11.11 0.94
CA ILE A 107 -3.50 11.97 0.68
C ILE A 107 -3.01 13.08 -0.24
N GLY A 108 -3.56 13.17 -1.45
CA GLY A 108 -3.07 14.08 -2.48
C GLY A 108 -1.66 13.73 -2.98
N GLY A 109 -1.21 12.47 -2.86
CA GLY A 109 0.13 12.06 -3.23
C GLY A 109 1.19 12.35 -2.16
N VAL A 110 0.84 13.04 -1.07
CA VAL A 110 1.75 13.33 0.05
C VAL A 110 1.50 12.31 1.18
N ALA A 111 2.58 11.80 1.77
CA ALA A 111 2.48 10.80 2.82
C ALA A 111 1.73 11.34 4.04
N ALA A 112 0.75 10.57 4.51
CA ALA A 112 0.06 10.82 5.76
C ALA A 112 0.97 10.49 6.96
N THR A 113 0.71 11.13 8.10
CA THR A 113 1.44 10.90 9.35
C THR A 113 0.57 10.17 10.37
N SER A 114 1.19 9.67 11.45
CA SER A 114 0.50 8.94 12.53
C SER A 114 -0.44 7.83 12.02
N VAL A 115 0.01 7.11 10.98
CA VAL A 115 -0.77 6.03 10.37
C VAL A 115 -0.87 4.86 11.33
N ALA A 116 -2.10 4.43 11.66
CA ALA A 116 -2.36 3.24 12.45
C ALA A 116 -3.38 2.33 11.73
N ILE A 117 -3.01 1.08 11.49
CA ILE A 117 -3.90 0.07 10.93
C ILE A 117 -4.75 -0.48 12.08
N VAL A 118 -6.03 -0.10 12.11
CA VAL A 118 -6.97 -0.55 13.15
C VAL A 118 -7.39 -2.01 12.89
N ASN A 119 -7.71 -2.32 11.63
CA ASN A 119 -8.05 -3.66 11.16
C ASN A 119 -7.93 -3.74 9.63
N SER A 120 -8.37 -4.85 9.02
CA SER A 120 -8.30 -5.06 7.57
C SER A 120 -9.15 -4.10 6.72
N THR A 121 -10.01 -3.28 7.35
CA THR A 121 -10.94 -2.37 6.65
C THR A 121 -10.83 -0.92 7.11
N THR A 122 -10.00 -0.63 8.12
CA THR A 122 -9.95 0.69 8.77
C THR A 122 -8.51 1.09 9.08
N ILE A 123 -8.14 2.29 8.65
CA ILE A 123 -6.87 2.95 8.99
C ILE A 123 -7.20 4.32 9.57
N THR A 124 -6.49 4.74 10.62
CA THR A 124 -6.47 6.13 11.09
C THR A 124 -5.16 6.80 10.69
N ALA A 125 -5.22 8.10 10.40
CA ALA A 125 -4.04 8.87 9.99
C ALA A 125 -4.26 10.36 10.27
N ILE A 126 -3.19 11.15 10.10
CA ILE A 126 -3.23 12.61 10.11
C ILE A 126 -2.87 13.11 8.71
N THR A 127 -3.67 14.06 8.19
CA THR A 127 -3.46 14.63 6.86
C THR A 127 -2.18 15.46 6.80
N PRO A 128 -1.37 15.36 5.73
CA PRO A 128 -0.25 16.27 5.49
C PRO A 128 -0.74 17.66 5.05
N ALA A 129 0.15 18.64 5.03
CA ALA A 129 -0.11 19.92 4.38
C ALA A 129 -0.24 19.73 2.86
N HIS A 130 -1.19 20.43 2.23
CA HIS A 130 -1.45 20.34 0.78
C HIS A 130 -2.14 21.61 0.27
N ALA A 131 -1.99 21.93 -1.00
CA ALA A 131 -2.74 23.00 -1.65
C ALA A 131 -4.25 22.73 -1.61
N ALA A 132 -5.07 23.79 -1.61
CA ALA A 132 -6.52 23.65 -1.65
C ALA A 132 -6.98 22.88 -2.91
N GLY A 133 -7.97 22.02 -2.75
CA GLY A 133 -8.53 21.22 -3.82
C GLY A 133 -8.94 19.83 -3.40
N VAL A 134 -9.60 19.13 -4.31
CA VAL A 134 -10.03 17.73 -4.14
C VAL A 134 -8.87 16.81 -4.48
N VAL A 135 -8.62 15.84 -3.62
CA VAL A 135 -7.48 14.93 -3.77
C VAL A 135 -7.87 13.46 -3.56
N ASN A 136 -7.03 12.57 -4.07
CA ASN A 136 -7.18 11.14 -3.90
C ASN A 136 -6.55 10.68 -2.59
N VAL A 137 -7.03 9.56 -2.08
CA VAL A 137 -6.46 8.84 -0.93
C VAL A 137 -5.96 7.48 -1.41
N SER A 138 -4.70 7.16 -1.12
CA SER A 138 -4.10 5.90 -1.56
C SER A 138 -3.53 5.12 -0.37
N VAL A 139 -3.68 3.80 -0.42
CA VAL A 139 -3.12 2.86 0.55
C VAL A 139 -2.31 1.81 -0.20
N THR A 140 -1.08 1.54 0.24
CA THR A 140 -0.20 0.50 -0.31
C THR A 140 -0.05 -0.63 0.70
N THR A 141 -0.22 -1.86 0.22
CA THR A 141 -0.02 -3.10 0.97
C THR A 141 0.87 -4.06 0.18
N PRO A 142 1.30 -5.21 0.73
CA PRO A 142 1.99 -6.24 -0.06
C PRO A 142 1.21 -6.73 -1.28
N GLY A 143 -0.12 -6.58 -1.32
CA GLY A 143 -0.97 -6.91 -2.46
C GLY A 143 -1.00 -5.85 -3.56
N GLY A 144 -0.42 -4.66 -3.34
CA GLY A 144 -0.41 -3.56 -4.28
C GLY A 144 -0.91 -2.25 -3.68
N THR A 145 -1.24 -1.28 -4.55
CA THR A 145 -1.78 0.03 -4.14
C THR A 145 -3.22 0.17 -4.61
N GLY A 146 -4.10 0.55 -3.68
CA GLY A 146 -5.49 0.94 -3.96
C GLY A 146 -5.69 2.43 -3.74
N SER A 147 -6.53 3.06 -4.55
CA SER A 147 -6.81 4.50 -4.47
C SER A 147 -8.31 4.78 -4.51
N GLY A 148 -8.76 5.64 -3.61
CA GLY A 148 -10.07 6.26 -3.66
C GLY A 148 -9.97 7.65 -4.27
N LEU A 149 -10.70 7.89 -5.37
CA LEU A 149 -10.60 9.12 -6.14
C LEU A 149 -11.46 10.22 -5.52
N GLY A 150 -10.89 11.42 -5.37
CA GLY A 150 -11.63 12.60 -4.94
C GLY A 150 -12.24 12.50 -3.54
N LEU A 151 -11.69 11.68 -2.64
CA LEU A 151 -12.29 11.41 -1.34
C LEU A 151 -12.04 12.51 -0.31
N PHE A 152 -11.01 13.33 -0.46
CA PHE A 152 -10.68 14.37 0.51
C PHE A 152 -10.56 15.74 -0.17
N THR A 153 -11.03 16.79 0.52
CA THR A 153 -10.94 18.18 0.04
C THR A 153 -10.13 19.03 1.01
N TYR A 154 -9.03 19.60 0.53
CA TYR A 154 -8.31 20.63 1.26
C TYR A 154 -8.96 21.98 1.05
N VAL A 155 -9.30 22.68 2.14
CA VAL A 155 -9.97 23.99 2.15
C VAL A 155 -8.98 25.05 2.58
N ALA A 156 -8.80 26.09 1.77
CA ALA A 156 -7.98 27.23 2.15
C ALA A 156 -8.65 28.04 3.27
N PRO A 157 -7.86 28.61 4.19
CA PRO A 157 -8.40 29.60 5.12
C PRO A 157 -9.06 30.76 4.38
N PRO A 158 -10.14 31.33 4.91
CA PRO A 158 -10.75 32.53 4.34
C PRO A 158 -9.76 33.69 4.38
N VAL A 159 -9.70 34.47 3.32
CA VAL A 159 -8.84 35.68 3.28
C VAL A 159 -9.42 36.78 4.16
N PRO A 160 -8.58 37.55 4.85
CA PRO A 160 -9.06 38.70 5.60
C PRO A 160 -9.60 39.79 4.68
N SER A 161 -10.62 40.50 5.13
CA SER A 161 -11.15 41.69 4.46
C SER A 161 -11.16 42.87 5.42
N VAL A 162 -10.76 44.04 4.92
CA VAL A 162 -10.83 45.29 5.66
C VAL A 162 -12.00 46.11 5.12
N LEU A 163 -12.93 46.45 6.01
CA LEU A 163 -14.14 47.18 5.67
C LEU A 163 -14.06 48.67 6.06
N GLY A 164 -13.21 49.00 7.05
CA GLY A 164 -13.05 50.37 7.49
C GLY A 164 -11.96 50.57 8.52
N ILE A 165 -11.64 51.84 8.71
CA ILE A 165 -10.71 52.30 9.75
C ILE A 165 -11.27 53.57 10.42
N THR A 166 -11.21 53.63 11.73
CA THR A 166 -11.69 54.79 12.50
C THR A 166 -10.66 55.16 13.58
N PRO A 167 -10.23 56.46 13.70
CA PRO A 167 -10.54 57.54 12.80
C PRO A 167 -9.89 57.37 11.41
N SER A 168 -10.47 57.99 10.37
CA SER A 168 -9.96 57.93 8.98
C SER A 168 -8.83 58.88 8.68
N SER A 169 -8.41 59.68 9.69
CA SER A 169 -7.25 60.60 9.61
C SER A 169 -6.53 60.64 10.95
N GLY A 170 -5.24 61.01 10.91
CA GLY A 170 -4.42 61.10 12.11
C GLY A 170 -3.31 62.13 11.97
N SER A 171 -2.58 62.35 13.05
CA SER A 171 -1.42 63.26 13.06
C SER A 171 -0.26 62.75 12.20
N THR A 172 0.41 63.65 11.47
CA THR A 172 1.63 63.33 10.74
C THR A 172 2.79 62.91 11.65
N ALA A 173 2.72 63.22 12.96
CA ALA A 173 3.66 62.76 13.97
C ALA A 173 3.44 61.29 14.36
N GLY A 174 2.37 60.66 13.89
CA GLY A 174 2.00 59.30 14.27
C GLY A 174 1.24 59.20 15.61
N GLY A 175 1.13 57.99 16.15
CA GLY A 175 0.58 57.72 17.48
C GLY A 175 -0.95 57.75 17.57
N THR A 176 -1.69 57.93 16.46
CA THR A 176 -3.15 57.89 16.48
C THR A 176 -3.59 56.43 16.62
N ALA A 177 -4.30 56.15 17.72
CA ALA A 177 -4.93 54.85 17.91
C ALA A 177 -6.08 54.68 16.90
N VAL A 178 -6.09 53.56 16.20
CA VAL A 178 -7.10 53.25 15.18
C VAL A 178 -7.78 51.95 15.46
N THR A 179 -9.07 51.87 15.11
CA THR A 179 -9.84 50.62 15.07
C THR A 179 -10.04 50.22 13.61
N ILE A 180 -9.60 49.01 13.26
CA ILE A 180 -9.80 48.43 11.93
C ILE A 180 -10.99 47.46 12.03
N THR A 181 -11.97 47.61 11.17
CA THR A 181 -13.12 46.72 11.05
C THR A 181 -13.03 45.87 9.81
N GLY A 182 -13.44 44.62 9.91
CA GLY A 182 -13.34 43.68 8.80
C GLY A 182 -13.74 42.28 9.23
N ALA A 183 -13.32 41.28 8.44
CA ALA A 183 -13.57 39.88 8.71
C ALA A 183 -12.31 39.03 8.52
N ASN A 184 -12.29 37.87 9.17
CA ASN A 184 -11.23 36.87 9.06
C ASN A 184 -9.85 37.39 9.47
N PHE A 185 -9.75 38.13 10.56
CA PHE A 185 -8.49 38.65 11.10
C PHE A 185 -7.72 37.65 11.99
N THR A 186 -8.27 36.42 12.20
CA THR A 186 -7.70 35.33 13.03
C THR A 186 -7.10 34.25 12.18
#